data_aa09119516c8f1988548b4180ec30da9
#
_entry.id   aa09119516c8f1988548b4180ec30da9
#
_cell.length_a   1.000
_cell.length_b   1.000
_cell.length_c   1.000
_cell.angle_alpha   90.00
_cell.angle_beta   90.00
_cell.angle_gamma   90.00
#
_symmetry.space_group_name_H-M   'P 1'
#
loop_
_entity.id
_entity.type
_entity.pdbx_description
1 polymer ?
#
loop_
_entity_poly.entity_id
_entity_poly.type
_entity_poly.pdbx_seq_one_letter_code
_entity_poly.pdbx_strand_id
1 'polypeptide(L)'
;ACKISGEKYAMMYGPTVGDKVRLADTNLVVEVEKDYTIYGDEVKFGGGKTIRDGMGQSVNTTSADGDLDLVITNALIIDYTGIIKADIGIKNGKIVGIGKAGNPDVMDGVTPNMTIGASTEALAGENLIVTAGGIDSHIHFICPQQVNAALCGGITTMIGGGTGPADGTNATTCTPGPWNLEMMLKAADEYPINLGFLGTPLTYVDQMTDQVTLLFFPVACIV
;
A
#
# COMPACT_ATOMS: atom_id res chain seq x y z
N ALA A 1 23.73 23.12 15.80
CA ALA A 1 22.97 21.89 15.68
C ALA A 1 22.17 21.67 16.97
N CYS A 2 20.88 21.42 16.85
CA CYS A 2 20.02 21.04 17.99
C CYS A 2 20.24 19.56 18.31
N LYS A 3 20.40 19.21 19.58
CA LYS A 3 20.47 17.82 20.03
C LYS A 3 19.16 17.43 20.66
N ILE A 4 18.56 16.34 20.19
CA ILE A 4 17.39 15.72 20.81
C ILE A 4 17.73 14.28 21.19
N SER A 5 17.02 13.72 22.17
CA SER A 5 17.21 12.31 22.53
C SER A 5 16.61 11.40 21.45
N GLY A 6 17.15 10.18 21.29
CA GLY A 6 16.61 9.19 20.37
C GLY A 6 15.13 8.89 20.64
N GLU A 7 14.73 8.80 21.91
CA GLU A 7 13.34 8.62 22.30
C GLU A 7 12.41 9.73 21.76
N LYS A 8 12.82 11.00 21.92
CA LYS A 8 12.06 12.13 21.36
C LYS A 8 12.03 12.10 19.84
N TYR A 9 13.14 11.72 19.21
CA TYR A 9 13.18 11.57 17.76
C TYR A 9 12.20 10.49 17.28
N ALA A 10 12.24 9.32 17.90
CA ALA A 10 11.34 8.22 17.56
C ALA A 10 9.85 8.59 17.79
N MET A 11 9.53 9.33 18.83
CA MET A 11 8.17 9.84 19.04
C MET A 11 7.69 10.77 17.93
N MET A 12 8.60 11.57 17.36
CA MET A 12 8.25 12.57 16.34
C MET A 12 8.23 11.99 14.92
N TYR A 13 9.17 11.12 14.60
CA TYR A 13 9.46 10.67 13.25
C TYR A 13 9.50 9.14 13.08
N GLY A 14 9.14 8.39 14.12
CA GLY A 14 9.23 6.93 14.12
C GLY A 14 10.64 6.41 14.44
N PRO A 15 10.78 5.08 14.55
CA PRO A 15 12.05 4.45 14.89
C PRO A 15 13.09 4.69 13.79
N THR A 16 14.37 4.72 14.18
CA THR A 16 15.52 4.89 13.28
C THR A 16 16.50 3.72 13.41
N VAL A 17 17.59 3.74 12.64
CA VAL A 17 18.57 2.65 12.58
C VAL A 17 19.02 2.22 13.98
N GLY A 18 18.94 0.92 14.23
CA GLY A 18 19.28 0.28 15.50
C GLY A 18 18.16 0.25 16.54
N ASP A 19 17.08 0.99 16.31
CA ASP A 19 15.90 0.92 17.17
C ASP A 19 15.18 -0.42 16.99
N LYS A 20 14.63 -0.96 18.09
CA LYS A 20 13.92 -2.23 18.10
C LYS A 20 12.43 -2.00 18.24
N VAL A 21 11.67 -2.62 17.35
CA VAL A 21 10.22 -2.52 17.29
C VAL A 21 9.59 -3.90 17.48
N ARG A 22 8.70 -4.01 18.46
CA ARG A 22 7.92 -5.22 18.67
C ARG A 22 6.77 -5.27 17.67
N LEU A 23 6.54 -6.41 17.05
CA LEU A 23 5.46 -6.61 16.09
C LEU A 23 4.17 -7.02 16.79
N ALA A 24 3.26 -6.08 16.92
CA ALA A 24 1.94 -6.24 17.56
C ALA A 24 2.06 -6.96 18.94
N ASP A 25 1.17 -7.88 19.24
CA ASP A 25 1.16 -8.66 20.49
C ASP A 25 2.02 -9.93 20.44
N THR A 26 2.93 -10.01 19.48
CA THR A 26 3.84 -11.16 19.35
C THR A 26 5.11 -10.98 20.20
N ASN A 27 5.94 -12.02 20.27
CA ASN A 27 7.29 -11.95 20.83
C ASN A 27 8.34 -11.62 19.77
N LEU A 28 7.92 -11.33 18.55
CA LEU A 28 8.81 -10.94 17.46
C LEU A 28 9.23 -9.47 17.64
N VAL A 29 10.53 -9.26 17.52
CA VAL A 29 11.13 -7.93 17.59
C VAL A 29 12.01 -7.78 16.36
N VAL A 30 11.80 -6.70 15.62
CA VAL A 30 12.63 -6.32 14.48
C VAL A 30 13.53 -5.15 14.83
N GLU A 31 14.68 -5.05 14.19
CA GLU A 31 15.61 -3.93 14.32
C GLU A 31 15.66 -3.17 13.00
N VAL A 32 15.56 -1.84 13.05
CA VAL A 32 15.63 -0.99 11.85
C VAL A 32 17.06 -1.03 11.29
N GLU A 33 17.19 -1.50 10.05
CA GLU A 33 18.47 -1.71 9.38
C GLU A 33 18.93 -0.48 8.61
N LYS A 34 17.98 0.29 8.08
CA LYS A 34 18.25 1.46 7.24
C LYS A 34 17.22 2.55 7.43
N ASP A 35 17.67 3.79 7.36
CA ASP A 35 16.82 4.98 7.37
C ASP A 35 17.20 5.86 6.17
N TYR A 36 16.22 6.19 5.34
CA TYR A 36 16.41 7.07 4.17
C TYR A 36 16.32 8.56 4.53
N THR A 37 15.89 8.87 5.75
CA THR A 37 15.78 10.25 6.22
C THR A 37 17.15 10.88 6.42
N ILE A 38 17.27 12.15 6.09
CA ILE A 38 18.40 12.98 6.50
C ILE A 38 17.98 13.72 7.75
N TYR A 39 18.67 13.52 8.87
CA TYR A 39 18.33 14.09 10.16
C TYR A 39 18.33 15.63 10.12
N GLY A 40 17.20 16.22 10.49
CA GLY A 40 16.97 17.65 10.43
C GLY A 40 16.24 18.10 9.16
N ASP A 41 15.96 17.17 8.25
CA ASP A 41 15.33 17.40 6.96
C ASP A 41 14.16 16.45 6.72
N GLU A 42 13.53 16.01 7.82
CA GLU A 42 12.40 15.10 7.80
C GLU A 42 11.16 15.80 7.22
N VAL A 43 10.45 15.11 6.33
CA VAL A 43 9.16 15.58 5.86
C VAL A 43 8.05 15.12 6.81
N LYS A 44 7.21 16.06 7.22
CA LYS A 44 6.07 15.82 8.08
C LYS A 44 4.98 16.85 7.81
N PHE A 45 3.74 16.38 7.71
CA PHE A 45 2.58 17.26 7.56
C PHE A 45 2.04 17.71 8.94
N GLY A 46 1.55 18.95 9.01
CA GLY A 46 0.90 19.49 10.19
C GLY A 46 1.23 20.96 10.42
N GLY A 47 0.52 21.59 11.36
CA GLY A 47 0.75 22.99 11.75
C GLY A 47 2.17 23.18 12.26
N GLY A 48 2.93 24.09 11.62
CA GLY A 48 4.32 24.37 11.97
C GLY A 48 5.31 23.25 11.59
N LYS A 49 4.91 22.28 10.75
CA LYS A 49 5.76 21.19 10.27
C LYS A 49 6.37 21.52 8.90
N THR A 50 7.16 20.59 8.35
CA THR A 50 8.03 20.84 7.18
C THR A 50 7.33 20.76 5.84
N ILE A 51 6.22 20.04 5.69
CA ILE A 51 5.44 20.03 4.44
C ILE A 51 4.64 21.34 4.35
N ARG A 52 5.29 22.33 3.77
CA ARG A 52 4.77 23.69 3.53
C ARG A 52 5.42 24.24 2.27
N ASP A 53 4.74 25.19 1.63
CA ASP A 53 5.20 25.87 0.41
C ASP A 53 6.62 26.42 0.57
N GLY A 54 7.50 26.05 -0.37
CA GLY A 54 8.90 26.48 -0.40
C GLY A 54 9.80 25.86 0.66
N MET A 55 9.27 24.94 1.46
CA MET A 55 10.03 24.10 2.41
C MET A 55 10.05 22.66 1.91
N GLY A 56 9.43 21.72 2.60
CA GLY A 56 9.30 20.33 2.15
C GLY A 56 8.34 20.12 0.98
N GLN A 57 7.59 21.15 0.59
CA GLN A 57 6.70 21.15 -0.56
C GLN A 57 7.24 22.12 -1.62
N SER A 58 7.41 21.62 -2.85
CA SER A 58 7.82 22.43 -3.99
C SER A 58 6.71 23.39 -4.41
N VAL A 59 7.09 24.59 -4.80
CA VAL A 59 6.22 25.61 -5.40
C VAL A 59 6.44 25.75 -6.91
N ASN A 60 7.45 25.05 -7.43
CA ASN A 60 7.89 25.17 -8.84
C ASN A 60 7.36 24.04 -9.72
N THR A 61 6.75 23.03 -9.11
CA THR A 61 6.26 21.83 -9.80
C THR A 61 4.78 21.61 -9.52
N THR A 62 4.15 20.85 -10.40
CA THR A 62 2.72 20.51 -10.34
C THR A 62 2.52 19.00 -10.54
N SER A 63 1.31 18.53 -10.36
CA SER A 63 0.96 17.13 -10.66
C SER A 63 1.29 16.74 -12.12
N ALA A 64 1.19 17.69 -13.06
CA ALA A 64 1.56 17.49 -14.48
C ALA A 64 3.08 17.33 -14.66
N ASP A 65 3.87 17.95 -13.81
CA ASP A 65 5.34 17.83 -13.81
C ASP A 65 5.83 16.58 -13.10
N GLY A 66 4.92 15.79 -12.51
CA GLY A 66 5.25 14.51 -11.89
C GLY A 66 5.26 14.50 -10.36
N ASP A 67 4.77 15.55 -9.70
CA ASP A 67 4.60 15.56 -8.25
C ASP A 67 3.73 14.38 -7.78
N LEU A 68 4.01 13.91 -6.60
CA LEU A 68 3.25 12.81 -5.99
C LEU A 68 1.77 13.18 -5.82
N ASP A 69 0.90 12.20 -5.98
CA ASP A 69 -0.51 12.33 -5.61
C ASP A 69 -0.68 12.12 -4.10
N LEU A 70 0.08 11.16 -3.54
CA LEU A 70 0.08 10.84 -2.12
C LEU A 70 1.49 10.51 -1.65
N VAL A 71 1.87 10.98 -0.48
CA VAL A 71 3.07 10.54 0.23
C VAL A 71 2.70 9.95 1.60
N ILE A 72 3.27 8.80 1.92
CA ILE A 72 3.23 8.23 3.27
C ILE A 72 4.57 8.54 3.91
N THR A 73 4.58 9.35 4.97
CA THR A 73 5.82 9.88 5.55
C THR A 73 6.36 9.00 6.65
N ASN A 74 7.67 8.81 6.69
CA ASN A 74 8.42 8.17 7.79
C ASN A 74 7.87 6.79 8.22
N ALA A 75 7.44 5.96 7.27
CA ALA A 75 6.92 4.63 7.54
C ALA A 75 8.03 3.63 7.87
N LEU A 76 7.76 2.71 8.80
CA LEU A 76 8.59 1.52 8.99
C LEU A 76 8.13 0.45 8.00
N ILE A 77 8.95 0.18 7.00
CA ILE A 77 8.65 -0.77 5.94
C ILE A 77 9.35 -2.09 6.25
N ILE A 78 8.58 -3.16 6.23
CA ILE A 78 9.08 -4.53 6.38
C ILE A 78 8.78 -5.29 5.11
N ASP A 79 9.83 -5.60 4.34
CA ASP A 79 9.70 -6.37 3.11
C ASP A 79 10.92 -7.29 2.90
N TYR A 80 10.99 -7.93 1.73
CA TYR A 80 12.10 -8.84 1.39
C TYR A 80 13.46 -8.15 1.26
N THR A 81 13.50 -6.80 1.16
CA THR A 81 14.75 -6.03 1.07
C THR A 81 15.30 -5.65 2.43
N GLY A 82 14.51 -5.79 3.49
CA GLY A 82 14.92 -5.51 4.86
C GLY A 82 13.86 -4.77 5.67
N ILE A 83 14.31 -4.21 6.79
CA ILE A 83 13.52 -3.44 7.74
C ILE A 83 14.00 -2.00 7.65
N ILE A 84 13.25 -1.18 6.95
CA ILE A 84 13.71 0.16 6.55
C ILE A 84 12.70 1.24 6.95
N LYS A 85 13.20 2.40 7.34
CA LYS A 85 12.40 3.61 7.47
C LYS A 85 12.54 4.44 6.21
N ALA A 86 11.42 4.79 5.59
CA ALA A 86 11.38 5.59 4.39
C ALA A 86 10.01 6.25 4.21
N ASP A 87 9.96 7.22 3.30
CA ASP A 87 8.71 7.71 2.73
C ASP A 87 8.32 6.83 1.54
N ILE A 88 7.01 6.72 1.31
CA ILE A 88 6.45 6.00 0.16
C ILE A 88 5.73 7.01 -0.72
N GLY A 89 6.17 7.14 -1.97
CA GLY A 89 5.56 8.01 -2.97
C GLY A 89 4.59 7.25 -3.86
N ILE A 90 3.39 7.80 -4.03
CA ILE A 90 2.33 7.23 -4.86
C ILE A 90 1.93 8.24 -5.92
N LYS A 91 1.86 7.79 -7.18
CA LYS A 91 1.42 8.54 -8.34
C LYS A 91 0.56 7.67 -9.25
N ASN A 92 -0.59 8.19 -9.69
CA ASN A 92 -1.54 7.47 -10.55
C ASN A 92 -1.88 6.07 -9.98
N GLY A 93 -2.10 5.99 -8.66
CA GLY A 93 -2.42 4.76 -7.97
C GLY A 93 -1.30 3.73 -7.91
N LYS A 94 -0.04 4.09 -8.16
CA LYS A 94 1.12 3.19 -8.12
C LYS A 94 2.19 3.73 -7.19
N ILE A 95 2.89 2.86 -6.49
CA ILE A 95 4.12 3.21 -5.77
C ILE A 95 5.18 3.53 -6.82
N VAL A 96 5.64 4.79 -6.83
CA VAL A 96 6.67 5.28 -7.77
C VAL A 96 8.04 5.41 -7.12
N GLY A 97 8.10 5.38 -5.79
CA GLY A 97 9.35 5.43 -5.06
C GLY A 97 9.20 5.05 -3.59
N ILE A 98 10.27 4.50 -3.04
CA ILE A 98 10.49 4.28 -1.61
C ILE A 98 11.83 4.91 -1.29
N GLY A 99 11.85 5.90 -0.40
CA GLY A 99 13.07 6.64 -0.11
C GLY A 99 12.78 7.91 0.67
N LYS A 100 13.44 9.00 0.35
CA LYS A 100 13.18 10.33 0.91
C LYS A 100 12.31 11.13 -0.05
N ALA A 101 11.13 11.51 0.37
CA ALA A 101 10.29 12.47 -0.34
C ALA A 101 10.62 13.91 0.10
N GLY A 102 10.20 14.89 -0.69
CA GLY A 102 10.36 16.29 -0.33
C GLY A 102 10.46 17.24 -1.50
N ASN A 103 11.06 18.38 -1.23
CA ASN A 103 11.28 19.44 -2.21
C ASN A 103 12.76 19.47 -2.62
N PRO A 104 13.10 19.02 -3.84
CA PRO A 104 14.48 18.96 -4.28
C PRO A 104 15.16 20.35 -4.42
N ASP A 105 14.39 21.44 -4.42
CA ASP A 105 14.96 22.80 -4.53
C ASP A 105 15.69 23.23 -3.24
N VAL A 106 15.32 22.65 -2.09
CA VAL A 106 15.82 23.08 -0.78
C VAL A 106 16.25 21.93 0.12
N MET A 107 16.00 20.68 -0.29
CA MET A 107 16.30 19.47 0.48
C MET A 107 17.25 18.56 -0.29
N ASP A 108 18.35 18.17 0.34
CA ASP A 108 19.29 17.22 -0.24
C ASP A 108 18.73 15.78 -0.21
N GLY A 109 19.14 14.98 -1.22
CA GLY A 109 18.90 13.54 -1.24
C GLY A 109 17.44 13.14 -1.46
N VAL A 110 16.58 14.02 -1.98
CA VAL A 110 15.22 13.64 -2.42
C VAL A 110 15.34 12.57 -3.49
N THR A 111 14.65 11.47 -3.27
CA THR A 111 14.64 10.33 -4.19
C THR A 111 13.98 10.74 -5.51
N PRO A 112 14.51 10.33 -6.67
CA PRO A 112 13.88 10.62 -7.95
C PRO A 112 12.41 10.23 -7.98
N ASN A 113 11.57 11.09 -8.57
CA ASN A 113 10.10 10.95 -8.64
C ASN A 113 9.37 11.00 -7.29
N MET A 114 10.00 11.54 -6.25
CA MET A 114 9.37 11.69 -4.93
C MET A 114 9.22 13.15 -4.50
N THR A 115 8.98 14.04 -5.46
CA THR A 115 8.71 15.45 -5.18
C THR A 115 7.31 15.63 -4.59
N ILE A 116 7.26 16.37 -3.48
CA ILE A 116 6.00 16.76 -2.85
C ILE A 116 5.61 18.12 -3.43
N GLY A 117 4.47 18.20 -4.08
CA GLY A 117 3.88 19.41 -4.64
C GLY A 117 2.64 19.88 -3.88
N ALA A 118 2.03 20.97 -4.38
CA ALA A 118 0.87 21.59 -3.75
C ALA A 118 -0.38 20.68 -3.72
N SER A 119 -0.49 19.74 -4.66
CA SER A 119 -1.62 18.80 -4.75
C SER A 119 -1.34 17.45 -4.07
N THR A 120 -0.15 17.26 -3.50
CA THR A 120 0.22 16.00 -2.84
C THR A 120 -0.51 15.86 -1.51
N GLU A 121 -1.29 14.79 -1.35
CA GLU A 121 -1.83 14.41 -0.05
C GLU A 121 -0.72 13.80 0.81
N ALA A 122 -0.77 14.02 2.13
CA ALA A 122 0.20 13.46 3.06
C ALA A 122 -0.50 12.58 4.09
N LEU A 123 -0.06 11.34 4.18
CA LEU A 123 -0.47 10.37 5.19
C LEU A 123 0.68 10.14 6.17
N ALA A 124 0.42 10.34 7.45
CA ALA A 124 1.41 10.12 8.51
C ALA A 124 1.69 8.62 8.67
N GLY A 125 2.91 8.20 8.35
CA GLY A 125 3.38 6.83 8.53
C GLY A 125 4.25 6.67 9.79
N GLU A 126 4.47 7.74 10.55
CA GLU A 126 5.27 7.72 11.76
C GLU A 126 4.68 6.75 12.79
N ASN A 127 5.51 5.83 13.25
CA ASN A 127 5.13 4.76 14.17
C ASN A 127 4.12 3.74 13.61
N LEU A 128 3.94 3.71 12.29
CA LEU A 128 3.16 2.69 11.61
C LEU A 128 4.08 1.74 10.85
N ILE A 129 3.64 0.51 10.72
CA ILE A 129 4.34 -0.53 9.95
C ILE A 129 3.63 -0.68 8.60
N VAL A 130 4.39 -0.68 7.53
CA VAL A 130 3.91 -0.95 6.16
C VAL A 130 4.51 -2.26 5.67
N THR A 131 3.65 -3.16 5.24
CA THR A 131 4.03 -4.43 4.63
C THR A 131 3.36 -4.59 3.26
N ALA A 132 3.82 -5.56 2.47
CA ALA A 132 3.05 -6.02 1.33
C ALA A 132 1.72 -6.59 1.80
N GLY A 133 0.65 -6.30 1.07
CA GLY A 133 -0.67 -6.88 1.34
C GLY A 133 -0.70 -8.38 1.07
N GLY A 134 -1.48 -9.12 1.85
CA GLY A 134 -1.68 -10.54 1.67
C GLY A 134 -2.44 -10.86 0.37
N ILE A 135 -2.14 -12.02 -0.21
CA ILE A 135 -2.86 -12.59 -1.35
C ILE A 135 -3.54 -13.86 -0.88
N ASP A 136 -4.87 -13.89 -0.94
CA ASP A 136 -5.64 -15.11 -0.72
C ASP A 136 -6.01 -15.71 -2.08
N SER A 137 -5.46 -16.87 -2.37
CA SER A 137 -5.62 -17.56 -3.66
C SER A 137 -6.68 -18.67 -3.64
N HIS A 138 -7.48 -18.76 -2.59
CA HIS A 138 -8.52 -19.79 -2.46
C HIS A 138 -9.83 -19.21 -1.88
N ILE A 139 -10.52 -18.40 -2.69
CA ILE A 139 -11.72 -17.69 -2.27
C ILE A 139 -12.98 -18.30 -2.89
N HIS A 140 -13.98 -18.50 -2.03
CA HIS A 140 -15.38 -18.69 -2.44
C HIS A 140 -16.08 -17.34 -2.34
N PHE A 141 -16.36 -16.69 -3.46
CA PHE A 141 -17.06 -15.39 -3.48
C PHE A 141 -18.54 -15.60 -3.18
N ILE A 142 -18.89 -15.55 -1.90
CA ILE A 142 -20.23 -15.79 -1.39
C ILE A 142 -20.97 -14.48 -1.15
N CYS A 143 -20.34 -13.51 -0.49
CA CYS A 143 -20.98 -12.26 -0.13
C CYS A 143 -20.00 -11.08 -0.09
N PRO A 144 -20.48 -9.84 -0.35
CA PRO A 144 -19.64 -8.64 -0.39
C PRO A 144 -18.90 -8.32 0.90
N GLN A 145 -19.41 -8.73 2.03
CA GLN A 145 -18.82 -8.51 3.35
C GLN A 145 -17.42 -9.14 3.49
N GLN A 146 -17.11 -10.17 2.70
CA GLN A 146 -15.79 -10.78 2.64
C GLN A 146 -14.69 -9.77 2.27
N VAL A 147 -14.99 -8.80 1.40
CA VAL A 147 -14.03 -7.79 0.96
C VAL A 147 -13.57 -6.92 2.13
N ASN A 148 -14.52 -6.41 2.93
CA ASN A 148 -14.19 -5.61 4.10
C ASN A 148 -13.43 -6.42 5.15
N ALA A 149 -13.83 -7.66 5.39
CA ALA A 149 -13.12 -8.55 6.32
C ALA A 149 -11.68 -8.83 5.84
N ALA A 150 -11.49 -9.07 4.54
CA ALA A 150 -10.18 -9.27 3.94
C ALA A 150 -9.27 -8.04 4.11
N LEU A 151 -9.77 -6.86 3.76
CA LEU A 151 -9.01 -5.60 3.90
C LEU A 151 -8.65 -5.32 5.36
N CYS A 152 -9.56 -5.53 6.31
CA CYS A 152 -9.28 -5.40 7.74
C CYS A 152 -8.26 -6.43 8.23
N GLY A 153 -8.15 -7.58 7.56
CA GLY A 153 -7.14 -8.62 7.82
C GLY A 153 -5.81 -8.43 7.09
N GLY A 154 -5.65 -7.33 6.32
CA GLY A 154 -4.44 -7.06 5.55
C GLY A 154 -4.34 -7.82 4.22
N ILE A 155 -5.43 -8.43 3.76
CA ILE A 155 -5.52 -9.03 2.42
C ILE A 155 -5.84 -7.94 1.41
N THR A 156 -5.03 -7.81 0.38
CA THR A 156 -5.19 -6.81 -0.69
C THR A 156 -5.51 -7.43 -2.04
N THR A 157 -5.44 -8.75 -2.13
CA THR A 157 -5.75 -9.50 -3.36
C THR A 157 -6.48 -10.79 -3.01
N MET A 158 -7.61 -11.04 -3.66
CA MET A 158 -8.39 -12.25 -3.51
C MET A 158 -8.56 -12.92 -4.87
N ILE A 159 -8.22 -14.20 -4.96
CA ILE A 159 -8.35 -15.00 -6.20
C ILE A 159 -9.23 -16.20 -5.91
N GLY A 160 -10.24 -16.38 -6.71
CA GLY A 160 -11.18 -17.48 -6.54
C GLY A 160 -12.35 -17.41 -7.49
N GLY A 161 -13.50 -17.88 -7.07
CA GLY A 161 -14.69 -17.88 -7.91
C GLY A 161 -15.96 -18.13 -7.13
N GLY A 162 -17.02 -18.41 -7.87
CA GLY A 162 -18.37 -18.58 -7.37
C GLY A 162 -19.35 -17.68 -8.12
N THR A 163 -20.60 -17.70 -7.68
CA THR A 163 -21.70 -16.93 -8.28
C THR A 163 -22.49 -16.13 -7.23
N GLY A 164 -21.82 -15.73 -6.15
CA GLY A 164 -22.44 -15.03 -5.03
C GLY A 164 -23.15 -15.99 -4.06
N PRO A 165 -24.30 -15.64 -3.46
CA PRO A 165 -24.97 -16.41 -2.41
C PRO A 165 -25.60 -17.72 -2.85
N ALA A 166 -25.49 -18.14 -4.11
CA ALA A 166 -26.02 -19.41 -4.59
C ALA A 166 -25.39 -20.62 -3.90
N ASP A 167 -26.15 -21.67 -3.65
CA ASP A 167 -25.69 -22.87 -2.92
C ASP A 167 -24.43 -23.49 -3.51
N GLY A 168 -24.29 -23.51 -4.85
CA GLY A 168 -23.11 -24.01 -5.55
C GLY A 168 -21.82 -23.26 -5.24
N THR A 169 -21.91 -22.00 -4.83
CA THR A 169 -20.75 -21.15 -4.49
C THR A 169 -20.01 -21.64 -3.23
N ASN A 170 -20.72 -22.25 -2.32
CA ASN A 170 -20.14 -22.78 -1.08
C ASN A 170 -19.12 -23.89 -1.31
N ALA A 171 -19.17 -24.55 -2.46
CA ALA A 171 -18.36 -25.73 -2.78
C ALA A 171 -17.34 -25.46 -3.91
N THR A 172 -17.29 -24.24 -4.47
CA THR A 172 -16.41 -23.95 -5.62
C THR A 172 -15.64 -22.65 -5.49
N THR A 173 -14.40 -22.66 -5.94
CA THR A 173 -13.54 -21.47 -6.14
C THR A 173 -13.52 -21.02 -7.60
N CYS A 174 -14.40 -21.55 -8.45
CA CYS A 174 -14.47 -21.24 -9.86
C CYS A 174 -15.82 -20.65 -10.23
N THR A 175 -15.84 -19.76 -11.23
CA THR A 175 -17.04 -19.13 -11.77
C THR A 175 -17.39 -19.78 -13.11
N PRO A 176 -18.57 -20.42 -13.24
CA PRO A 176 -18.89 -21.19 -14.45
C PRO A 176 -19.35 -20.28 -15.59
N GLY A 177 -18.65 -20.37 -16.70
CA GLY A 177 -19.01 -19.78 -17.98
C GLY A 177 -18.94 -18.26 -18.08
N PRO A 178 -18.94 -17.73 -19.32
CA PRO A 178 -18.69 -16.32 -19.59
C PRO A 178 -19.69 -15.36 -18.97
N TRP A 179 -20.96 -15.74 -18.94
CA TRP A 179 -22.00 -14.87 -18.39
C TRP A 179 -21.81 -14.63 -16.87
N ASN A 180 -21.53 -15.69 -16.11
CA ASN A 180 -21.30 -15.54 -14.67
C ASN A 180 -20.01 -14.76 -14.39
N LEU A 181 -18.94 -14.96 -15.20
CA LEU A 181 -17.73 -14.17 -15.11
C LEU A 181 -18.00 -12.68 -15.34
N GLU A 182 -18.79 -12.36 -16.37
CA GLU A 182 -19.16 -10.96 -16.65
C GLU A 182 -19.95 -10.35 -15.47
N MET A 183 -20.87 -11.10 -14.88
CA MET A 183 -21.65 -10.63 -13.72
C MET A 183 -20.75 -10.43 -12.49
N MET A 184 -19.80 -11.34 -12.24
CA MET A 184 -18.85 -11.20 -11.15
C MET A 184 -17.90 -10.01 -11.36
N LEU A 185 -17.44 -9.77 -12.58
CA LEU A 185 -16.63 -8.59 -12.91
C LEU A 185 -17.40 -7.30 -12.66
N LYS A 186 -18.65 -7.21 -13.13
CA LYS A 186 -19.51 -6.04 -12.88
C LYS A 186 -19.77 -5.81 -11.38
N ALA A 187 -19.98 -6.89 -10.62
CA ALA A 187 -20.16 -6.79 -9.18
C ALA A 187 -18.88 -6.37 -8.44
N ALA A 188 -17.73 -6.58 -9.04
CA ALA A 188 -16.42 -6.28 -8.47
C ALA A 188 -15.96 -4.83 -8.65
N ASP A 189 -16.52 -4.09 -9.61
CA ASP A 189 -16.06 -2.75 -10.00
C ASP A 189 -16.04 -1.72 -8.86
N GLU A 190 -16.86 -1.91 -7.84
CA GLU A 190 -16.99 -0.97 -6.72
C GLU A 190 -16.05 -1.30 -5.53
N TYR A 191 -15.35 -2.43 -5.56
CA TYR A 191 -14.55 -2.85 -4.41
C TYR A 191 -13.10 -2.39 -4.49
N PRO A 192 -12.58 -1.74 -3.44
CA PRO A 192 -11.21 -1.22 -3.39
C PRO A 192 -10.18 -2.31 -3.05
N ILE A 193 -10.22 -3.44 -3.76
CA ILE A 193 -9.34 -4.60 -3.57
C ILE A 193 -9.04 -5.23 -4.92
N ASN A 194 -7.89 -5.89 -5.05
CA ASN A 194 -7.59 -6.65 -6.26
C ASN A 194 -8.39 -7.95 -6.26
N LEU A 195 -9.13 -8.21 -7.32
CA LEU A 195 -9.94 -9.42 -7.47
C LEU A 195 -9.54 -10.20 -8.72
N GLY A 196 -9.39 -11.51 -8.57
CA GLY A 196 -9.15 -12.45 -9.64
C GLY A 196 -10.23 -13.51 -9.68
N PHE A 197 -10.87 -13.72 -10.85
CA PHE A 197 -11.91 -14.72 -11.02
C PHE A 197 -11.40 -15.88 -11.86
N LEU A 198 -11.51 -17.07 -11.29
CA LEU A 198 -11.20 -18.33 -11.96
C LEU A 198 -12.42 -18.80 -12.73
N GLY A 199 -12.30 -18.93 -14.04
CA GLY A 199 -13.37 -19.42 -14.91
C GLY A 199 -13.32 -20.93 -15.09
N THR A 200 -14.48 -21.58 -15.27
CA THR A 200 -14.59 -22.95 -15.75
C THR A 200 -15.47 -23.04 -16.98
N PRO A 201 -15.14 -23.90 -17.97
CA PRO A 201 -16.03 -24.17 -19.09
C PRO A 201 -17.34 -24.84 -18.62
N LEU A 202 -18.45 -24.50 -19.24
CA LEU A 202 -19.77 -25.07 -18.94
C LEU A 202 -19.95 -26.52 -19.39
N THR A 203 -19.07 -27.02 -20.24
CA THR A 203 -19.16 -28.38 -20.82
C THR A 203 -17.85 -29.13 -20.59
N TYR A 204 -18.00 -30.38 -20.22
CA TYR A 204 -16.91 -31.35 -19.99
C TYR A 204 -16.12 -31.75 -21.25
N VAL A 205 -16.36 -31.09 -22.37
CA VAL A 205 -15.78 -31.42 -23.67
C VAL A 205 -14.98 -30.22 -24.15
N ASP A 206 -13.70 -30.39 -24.18
CA ASP A 206 -12.61 -29.59 -24.69
C ASP A 206 -11.92 -28.60 -23.73
N GLN A 207 -10.76 -29.09 -23.33
CA GLN A 207 -9.54 -28.39 -22.90
C GLN A 207 -9.70 -27.26 -21.88
N MET A 208 -9.26 -27.60 -20.69
CA MET A 208 -8.96 -26.68 -19.58
C MET A 208 -8.07 -25.52 -20.06
N THR A 209 -8.68 -24.44 -20.51
CA THR A 209 -8.06 -23.14 -20.48
C THR A 209 -8.64 -22.42 -19.26
N ASP A 210 -7.99 -22.59 -18.14
CA ASP A 210 -8.27 -21.76 -16.94
C ASP A 210 -7.99 -20.30 -17.32
N GLN A 211 -9.06 -19.56 -17.58
CA GLN A 211 -8.93 -18.11 -17.80
C GLN A 211 -8.97 -17.45 -16.44
N VAL A 212 -7.85 -16.90 -16.03
CA VAL A 212 -7.76 -16.01 -14.87
C VAL A 212 -7.94 -14.57 -15.35
N THR A 213 -9.03 -13.94 -14.98
CA THR A 213 -9.22 -12.50 -15.20
C THR A 213 -8.86 -11.78 -13.91
N LEU A 214 -7.83 -10.92 -13.98
CA LEU A 214 -7.33 -10.16 -12.85
C LEU A 214 -7.72 -8.68 -13.01
N LEU A 215 -8.38 -8.14 -11.99
CA LEU A 215 -8.55 -6.71 -11.80
C LEU A 215 -7.51 -6.25 -10.77
N PHE A 216 -6.58 -5.40 -11.17
CA PHE A 216 -5.55 -4.88 -10.29
C PHE A 216 -5.87 -3.45 -9.84
N PHE A 217 -5.98 -3.28 -8.53
CA PHE A 217 -5.92 -1.97 -7.87
C PHE A 217 -4.66 -1.95 -7.00
N PRO A 218 -3.87 -0.88 -7.02
CA PRO A 218 -2.71 -0.78 -6.15
C PRO A 218 -3.18 -0.55 -4.71
N VAL A 219 -3.13 -1.57 -3.89
CA VAL A 219 -3.46 -1.48 -2.47
C VAL A 219 -2.24 -1.90 -1.65
N ALA A 220 -1.75 -0.98 -0.82
CA ALA A 220 -0.77 -1.28 0.21
C ALA A 220 -1.49 -1.50 1.54
N CYS A 221 -1.01 -2.43 2.36
CA CYS A 221 -1.49 -2.60 3.72
C CYS A 221 -0.65 -1.74 4.67
N ILE A 222 -1.33 -0.86 5.43
CA ILE A 222 -0.72 -0.06 6.50
C ILE A 222 -1.32 -0.54 7.83
N VAL A 223 -0.47 -0.96 8.74
CA VAL A 223 -0.85 -1.48 10.07
C VAL A 223 -0.20 -0.66 11.18
#